data_c20fcaad6ce0c0eb19a786ec153b10a9
#
_entry.id   c20fcaad6ce0c0eb19a786ec153b10a9
#
_cell.length_a   1.000
_cell.length_b   1.000
_cell.length_c   1.000
_cell.angle_alpha   90.00
_cell.angle_beta   90.00
_cell.angle_gamma   90.00
#
_symmetry.space_group_name_H-M   'P 1'
#
loop_
_entity.id
_entity.type
_entity.pdbx_description
1 polymer ?
#
loop_
_entity_poly.entity_id
_entity_poly.type
_entity_poly.pdbx_seq_one_letter_code
_entity_poly.pdbx_strand_id
1 'polypeptide(L)'
;KNQYIVDERTFLKVKYNEKEYYALNDLVISKGGIASQIINVEVYANGTFVNKYRADGIIIATPTGSTAYSLSAGGSIVHPNLRALSITPLSPQSLTARPIIIDGNEMLSFKVCSRDNDTHLNIDGRINFRIKQEDEISAVMSNRKVKIIRSGKSDYYGILREKLRWGESSVK
;
A
#
# COMPACT_ATOMS: atom_id res chain seq x y z
N LYS A 1 32.00 7.19 19.93
CA LYS A 1 30.80 6.36 20.21
C LYS A 1 29.95 6.37 18.95
N ASN A 2 29.74 5.21 18.34
CA ASN A 2 28.82 5.08 17.21
C ASN A 2 27.41 5.35 17.70
N GLN A 3 26.84 6.49 17.32
CA GLN A 3 25.45 6.80 17.61
C GLN A 3 24.57 6.14 16.52
N TYR A 4 23.61 5.36 16.94
CA TYR A 4 22.59 4.80 16.06
C TYR A 4 21.20 5.23 16.55
N ILE A 5 20.25 5.24 15.63
CA ILE A 5 18.84 5.48 15.89
C ILE A 5 18.09 4.20 15.56
N VAL A 6 17.11 3.87 16.38
CA VAL A 6 16.19 2.76 16.14
C VAL A 6 14.88 3.34 15.60
N ASP A 7 14.57 3.02 14.35
CA ASP A 7 13.30 3.35 13.72
C ASP A 7 12.35 2.15 13.83
N GLU A 8 11.20 2.35 14.44
CA GLU A 8 10.14 1.33 14.47
C GLU A 8 9.24 1.47 13.26
N ARG A 9 8.98 0.35 12.58
CA ARG A 9 8.05 0.27 11.46
C ARG A 9 6.96 -0.74 11.78
N THR A 10 5.73 -0.34 11.53
CA THR A 10 4.55 -1.17 11.79
C THR A 10 4.16 -1.92 10.52
N PHE A 11 3.89 -3.21 10.64
CA PHE A 11 3.42 -4.03 9.52
C PHE A 11 1.94 -3.77 9.20
N LEU A 12 1.59 -3.94 7.94
CA LEU A 12 0.23 -4.21 7.51
C LEU A 12 -0.07 -5.70 7.76
N LYS A 13 -1.11 -5.99 8.51
CA LYS A 13 -1.66 -7.34 8.65
C LYS A 13 -2.68 -7.53 7.54
N VAL A 14 -2.49 -8.54 6.72
CA VAL A 14 -3.38 -8.96 5.65
C VAL A 14 -3.98 -10.30 6.01
N LYS A 15 -5.30 -10.42 5.95
CA LYS A 15 -5.97 -11.71 6.01
C LYS A 15 -6.48 -12.05 4.61
N TYR A 16 -6.10 -13.21 4.11
CA TYR A 16 -6.58 -13.78 2.87
C TYR A 16 -7.20 -15.14 3.16
N ASN A 17 -8.52 -15.21 3.02
CA ASN A 17 -9.32 -16.29 3.54
C ASN A 17 -9.00 -16.51 5.04
N GLU A 18 -8.60 -17.70 5.46
CA GLU A 18 -8.31 -18.01 6.88
C GLU A 18 -6.85 -17.73 7.28
N LYS A 19 -5.97 -17.32 6.34
CA LYS A 19 -4.53 -17.16 6.59
C LYS A 19 -4.15 -15.70 6.79
N GLU A 20 -3.20 -15.48 7.71
CA GLU A 20 -2.64 -14.17 8.01
C GLU A 20 -1.25 -13.99 7.40
N TYR A 21 -1.03 -12.82 6.82
CA TYR A 21 0.24 -12.39 6.24
C TYR A 21 0.60 -11.01 6.76
N TYR A 22 1.86 -10.63 6.63
CA TYR A 22 2.35 -9.34 7.09
C TYR A 22 3.19 -8.69 6.00
N ALA A 23 2.84 -7.46 5.63
CA ALA A 23 3.57 -6.62 4.70
C ALA A 23 4.26 -5.48 5.44
N LEU A 24 5.49 -5.17 5.09
CA LEU A 24 6.16 -3.97 5.56
C LEU A 24 5.75 -2.75 4.73
N ASN A 25 5.64 -2.93 3.41
CA ASN A 25 5.29 -1.87 2.49
C ASN A 25 3.80 -1.87 2.14
N ASP A 26 3.33 -2.88 1.42
CA ASP A 26 2.02 -2.80 0.79
C ASP A 26 1.37 -4.15 0.50
N LEU A 27 0.06 -4.05 0.31
CA LEU A 27 -0.81 -5.05 -0.31
C LEU A 27 -1.27 -4.46 -1.65
N VAL A 28 -1.14 -5.21 -2.72
CA VAL A 28 -1.61 -4.84 -4.05
C VAL A 28 -2.67 -5.82 -4.52
N ILE A 29 -3.83 -5.31 -4.93
CA ILE A 29 -4.85 -6.06 -5.65
C ILE A 29 -4.84 -5.54 -7.09
N SER A 30 -4.51 -6.37 -8.07
CA SER A 30 -4.36 -5.94 -9.45
C SER A 30 -4.88 -6.99 -10.44
N LYS A 31 -5.20 -6.53 -11.64
CA LYS A 31 -5.37 -7.43 -12.78
C LYS A 31 -4.07 -8.20 -13.04
N GLY A 32 -4.14 -9.33 -13.74
CA GLY A 32 -3.00 -10.17 -14.06
C GLY A 32 -2.05 -9.55 -15.09
N GLY A 33 -2.09 -9.99 -16.32
CA GLY A 33 -1.21 -9.50 -17.38
C GLY A 33 -1.71 -8.23 -18.09
N ILE A 34 -0.94 -7.78 -19.09
CA ILE A 34 -1.29 -6.62 -19.93
C ILE A 34 -2.62 -6.83 -20.67
N ALA A 35 -2.88 -8.08 -21.08
CA ALA A 35 -4.12 -8.46 -21.78
C ALA A 35 -5.34 -8.61 -20.86
N SER A 36 -5.14 -8.66 -19.54
CA SER A 36 -6.22 -8.83 -18.57
C SER A 36 -7.11 -7.58 -18.52
N GLN A 37 -8.40 -7.81 -18.30
CA GLN A 37 -9.36 -6.74 -18.24
C GLN A 37 -9.25 -5.94 -16.93
N ILE A 38 -9.68 -4.68 -16.99
CA ILE A 38 -9.81 -3.80 -15.82
C ILE A 38 -10.70 -4.45 -14.77
N ILE A 39 -10.29 -4.36 -13.52
CA ILE A 39 -11.01 -4.90 -12.38
C ILE A 39 -11.85 -3.83 -11.67
N ASN A 40 -12.87 -4.27 -10.96
CA ASN A 40 -13.61 -3.46 -10.01
C ASN A 40 -13.26 -3.90 -8.59
N VAL A 41 -12.83 -2.96 -7.77
CA VAL A 41 -12.55 -3.20 -6.35
C VAL A 41 -13.39 -2.26 -5.51
N GLU A 42 -14.30 -2.81 -4.73
CA GLU A 42 -15.03 -2.08 -3.71
C GLU A 42 -14.25 -2.16 -2.39
N VAL A 43 -14.07 -1.03 -1.76
CA VAL A 43 -13.34 -0.90 -0.50
C VAL A 43 -14.30 -0.48 0.59
N TYR A 44 -14.21 -1.15 1.72
CA TYR A 44 -14.96 -0.86 2.93
C TYR A 44 -13.99 -0.66 4.09
N ALA A 45 -14.26 0.31 4.97
CA ALA A 45 -13.55 0.56 6.22
C ALA A 45 -14.51 0.35 7.39
N ASN A 46 -14.21 -0.61 8.27
CA ASN A 46 -15.09 -1.03 9.37
C ASN A 46 -16.55 -1.32 8.90
N GLY A 47 -16.68 -1.92 7.70
CA GLY A 47 -17.98 -2.21 7.08
C GLY A 47 -18.64 -1.02 6.37
N THR A 48 -18.12 0.19 6.52
CA THR A 48 -18.60 1.39 5.79
C THR A 48 -17.99 1.44 4.40
N PHE A 49 -18.82 1.62 3.38
CA PHE A 49 -18.37 1.75 2.00
C PHE A 49 -17.52 3.02 1.83
N VAL A 50 -16.29 2.85 1.34
CA VAL A 50 -15.36 3.95 1.05
C VAL A 50 -15.48 4.38 -0.41
N ASN A 51 -15.22 3.45 -1.33
CA ASN A 51 -15.29 3.74 -2.77
C ASN A 51 -15.28 2.45 -3.59
N LYS A 52 -15.65 2.59 -4.87
CA LYS A 52 -15.50 1.57 -5.91
C LYS A 52 -14.51 2.06 -6.94
N TYR A 53 -13.41 1.35 -7.08
CA TYR A 53 -12.37 1.64 -8.06
C TYR A 53 -12.53 0.73 -9.28
N ARG A 54 -12.69 1.33 -10.46
CA ARG A 54 -12.53 0.66 -11.73
C ARG A 54 -11.16 1.02 -12.29
N ALA A 55 -10.21 0.09 -12.20
CA ALA A 55 -8.79 0.38 -12.36
C ALA A 55 -8.00 -0.88 -12.75
N ASP A 56 -6.72 -0.72 -13.05
CA ASP A 56 -5.79 -1.84 -13.17
C ASP A 56 -5.56 -2.52 -11.81
N GLY A 57 -5.82 -1.80 -10.72
CA GLY A 57 -5.71 -2.31 -9.36
C GLY A 57 -5.77 -1.21 -8.31
N ILE A 58 -5.50 -1.60 -7.07
CA ILE A 58 -5.31 -0.69 -5.93
C ILE A 58 -4.13 -1.14 -5.09
N ILE A 59 -3.47 -0.18 -4.45
CA ILE A 59 -2.38 -0.40 -3.49
C ILE A 59 -2.86 0.07 -2.12
N ILE A 60 -2.71 -0.78 -1.11
CA ILE A 60 -2.89 -0.43 0.29
C ILE A 60 -1.50 -0.39 0.93
N ALA A 61 -1.00 0.80 1.24
CA ALA A 61 0.36 0.97 1.72
C ALA A 61 0.41 1.43 3.18
N THR A 62 1.40 0.90 3.91
CA THR A 62 1.84 1.44 5.20
C THR A 62 2.54 2.79 4.98
N PRO A 63 2.80 3.56 6.04
CA PRO A 63 3.66 4.74 5.92
C PRO A 63 5.06 4.41 5.37
N THR A 64 5.61 3.25 5.69
CA THR A 64 6.88 2.78 5.12
C THR A 64 6.75 2.54 3.61
N GLY A 65 5.69 1.86 3.18
CA GLY A 65 5.38 1.57 1.79
C GLY A 65 4.94 2.78 0.97
N SER A 66 4.58 3.90 1.62
CA SER A 66 4.19 5.14 0.93
C SER A 66 5.29 5.70 0.03
N THR A 67 6.55 5.33 0.28
CA THR A 67 7.72 5.69 -0.55
C THR A 67 8.18 4.56 -1.48
N ALA A 68 7.40 3.47 -1.59
CA ALA A 68 7.61 2.34 -2.49
C ALA A 68 6.66 2.42 -3.71
N TYR A 69 5.97 1.34 -4.04
CA TYR A 69 5.11 1.29 -5.23
C TYR A 69 3.97 2.30 -5.20
N SER A 70 3.40 2.59 -4.02
CA SER A 70 2.37 3.63 -3.86
C SER A 70 2.82 5.00 -4.37
N LEU A 71 4.09 5.38 -4.12
CA LEU A 71 4.63 6.65 -4.62
C LEU A 71 4.64 6.70 -6.15
N SER A 72 5.10 5.64 -6.80
CA SER A 72 5.12 5.54 -8.27
C SER A 72 3.73 5.60 -8.89
N ALA A 73 2.71 5.17 -8.14
CA ALA A 73 1.30 5.24 -8.53
C ALA A 73 0.64 6.60 -8.21
N GLY A 74 1.40 7.59 -7.76
CA GLY A 74 0.89 8.92 -7.42
C GLY A 74 0.32 9.03 -6.00
N GLY A 75 0.62 8.09 -5.12
CA GLY A 75 0.28 8.14 -3.69
C GLY A 75 1.07 9.20 -2.95
N SER A 76 0.53 9.65 -1.82
CA SER A 76 1.19 10.63 -0.95
C SER A 76 2.26 9.97 -0.08
N ILE A 77 3.34 10.69 0.20
CA ILE A 77 4.33 10.30 1.20
C ILE A 77 3.70 10.47 2.58
N VAL A 78 3.73 9.41 3.37
CA VAL A 78 3.22 9.38 4.74
C VAL A 78 4.39 9.24 5.70
N HIS A 79 4.46 10.13 6.71
CA HIS A 79 5.52 10.06 7.71
C HIS A 79 5.46 8.72 8.47
N PRO A 80 6.59 8.01 8.63
CA PRO A 80 6.60 6.64 9.17
C PRO A 80 6.08 6.49 10.61
N ASN A 81 6.02 7.56 11.38
CA ASN A 81 5.49 7.56 12.73
C ASN A 81 3.96 7.70 12.79
N LEU A 82 3.31 7.96 11.67
CA LEU A 82 1.84 8.03 11.61
C LEU A 82 1.25 6.62 11.58
N ARG A 83 0.14 6.45 12.28
CA ARG A 83 -0.65 5.23 12.19
C ARG A 83 -1.75 5.43 11.16
N ALA A 84 -1.41 5.26 9.90
CA ALA A 84 -2.28 5.52 8.76
C ALA A 84 -2.07 4.49 7.67
N LEU A 85 -3.08 4.28 6.82
CA LEU A 85 -2.99 3.50 5.59
C LEU A 85 -3.29 4.39 4.40
N SER A 86 -2.54 4.23 3.33
CA SER A 86 -2.80 4.88 2.04
C SER A 86 -3.51 3.89 1.12
N ILE A 87 -4.59 4.32 0.47
CA ILE A 87 -5.27 3.60 -0.61
C ILE A 87 -4.98 4.35 -1.90
N THR A 88 -4.21 3.75 -2.81
CA THR A 88 -3.79 4.37 -4.07
C THR A 88 -4.28 3.55 -5.25
N PRO A 89 -5.17 4.09 -6.11
CA PRO A 89 -5.62 3.37 -7.30
C PRO A 89 -4.52 3.31 -8.38
N LEU A 90 -4.46 2.20 -9.11
CA LEU A 90 -3.57 1.98 -10.25
C LEU A 90 -4.32 2.25 -11.55
N SER A 91 -3.90 3.25 -12.31
CA SER A 91 -4.49 3.61 -13.62
C SER A 91 -6.04 3.60 -13.58
N PRO A 92 -6.67 4.35 -12.67
CA PRO A 92 -8.13 4.35 -12.57
C PRO A 92 -8.77 4.96 -13.83
N GLN A 93 -9.89 4.41 -14.25
CA GLN A 93 -10.66 4.97 -15.39
C GLN A 93 -11.37 6.29 -15.02
N SER A 94 -11.67 6.49 -13.73
CA SER A 94 -12.30 7.73 -13.27
C SER A 94 -11.26 8.83 -13.08
N LEU A 95 -11.47 9.97 -13.73
CA LEU A 95 -10.63 11.15 -13.56
C LEU A 95 -10.73 11.77 -12.15
N THR A 96 -11.76 11.43 -11.38
CA THR A 96 -11.96 11.92 -10.00
C THR A 96 -11.38 11.01 -8.94
N ALA A 97 -10.92 9.81 -9.30
CA ALA A 97 -10.26 8.91 -8.37
C ALA A 97 -8.96 9.57 -7.84
N ARG A 98 -8.80 9.57 -6.53
CA ARG A 98 -7.62 10.11 -5.85
C ARG A 98 -7.14 9.13 -4.79
N PRO A 99 -5.83 9.10 -4.50
CA PRO A 99 -5.34 8.45 -3.29
C PRO A 99 -6.00 9.05 -2.06
N ILE A 100 -6.31 8.20 -1.10
CA ILE A 100 -6.87 8.59 0.20
C ILE A 100 -6.02 8.02 1.32
N ILE A 101 -5.88 8.77 2.41
CA ILE A 101 -5.23 8.31 3.64
C ILE A 101 -6.31 8.13 4.69
N ILE A 102 -6.31 6.99 5.36
CA ILE A 102 -7.27 6.62 6.39
C ILE A 102 -6.57 6.27 7.71
N ASP A 103 -7.31 6.17 8.78
CA ASP A 103 -6.81 5.68 10.07
C ASP A 103 -6.34 4.23 9.94
N GLY A 104 -5.13 3.94 10.38
CA GLY A 104 -4.55 2.59 10.35
C GLY A 104 -5.26 1.58 11.28
N ASN A 105 -6.12 2.03 12.18
CA ASN A 105 -6.94 1.16 13.04
C ASN A 105 -8.21 0.66 12.33
N GLU A 106 -8.58 1.23 11.20
CA GLU A 106 -9.73 0.78 10.43
C GLU A 106 -9.42 -0.54 9.73
N MET A 107 -10.31 -1.52 9.91
CA MET A 107 -10.28 -2.78 9.19
C MET A 107 -10.80 -2.56 7.79
N LEU A 108 -9.92 -2.63 6.81
CA LEU A 108 -10.30 -2.63 5.40
C LEU A 108 -10.78 -4.01 4.98
N SER A 109 -11.82 -4.05 4.15
CA SER A 109 -12.24 -5.25 3.43
C SER A 109 -12.50 -4.91 1.96
N PHE A 110 -12.32 -5.91 1.09
CA PHE A 110 -12.32 -5.72 -0.35
C PHE A 110 -13.26 -6.71 -1.01
N LYS A 111 -14.12 -6.21 -1.92
CA LYS A 111 -14.86 -7.05 -2.87
C LYS A 111 -14.29 -6.84 -4.25
N VAL A 112 -13.78 -7.90 -4.85
CA VAL A 112 -13.08 -7.84 -6.13
C VAL A 112 -13.94 -8.53 -7.19
N CYS A 113 -14.13 -7.86 -8.32
CA CYS A 113 -14.86 -8.41 -9.46
C CYS A 113 -14.04 -8.18 -10.73
N SER A 114 -13.76 -9.27 -11.45
CA SER A 114 -13.10 -9.27 -12.74
C SER A 114 -13.90 -10.17 -13.71
N ARG A 115 -13.92 -9.80 -15.00
CA ARG A 115 -14.64 -10.59 -16.01
C ARG A 115 -13.87 -11.82 -16.48
N ASP A 116 -12.54 -11.75 -16.44
CA ASP A 116 -11.64 -12.81 -16.91
C ASP A 116 -11.07 -13.65 -15.78
N ASN A 117 -11.45 -13.37 -14.52
CA ASN A 117 -10.95 -14.04 -13.32
C ASN A 117 -9.41 -14.05 -13.22
N ASP A 118 -8.76 -13.06 -13.84
CA ASP A 118 -7.31 -12.91 -13.78
C ASP A 118 -6.92 -11.76 -12.87
N THR A 119 -7.16 -11.96 -11.58
CA THR A 119 -6.88 -10.97 -10.54
C THR A 119 -5.90 -11.55 -9.54
N HIS A 120 -4.96 -10.73 -9.11
CA HIS A 120 -3.88 -11.11 -8.24
C HIS A 120 -3.83 -10.27 -6.98
N LEU A 121 -3.49 -10.93 -5.87
CA LEU A 121 -3.16 -10.34 -4.58
C LEU A 121 -1.67 -10.48 -4.39
N ASN A 122 -0.96 -9.36 -4.26
CA ASN A 122 0.47 -9.36 -4.00
C ASN A 122 0.78 -8.68 -2.67
N ILE A 123 1.70 -9.26 -1.89
CA ILE A 123 2.11 -8.76 -0.57
C ILE A 123 3.62 -8.51 -0.62
N ASP A 124 4.05 -7.26 -0.44
CA ASP A 124 5.45 -6.80 -0.48
C ASP A 124 6.23 -7.22 -1.75
N GLY A 125 5.55 -7.42 -2.88
CA GLY A 125 6.19 -7.91 -4.10
C GLY A 125 6.72 -9.36 -4.03
N ARG A 126 6.45 -10.10 -2.94
CA ARG A 126 7.05 -11.41 -2.66
C ARG A 126 6.05 -12.55 -2.67
N ILE A 127 4.88 -12.33 -2.11
CA ILE A 127 3.83 -13.34 -2.01
C ILE A 127 2.76 -12.96 -3.02
N ASN A 128 2.39 -13.90 -3.88
CA ASN A 128 1.41 -13.66 -4.93
C ASN A 128 0.36 -14.78 -4.95
N PHE A 129 -0.90 -14.38 -4.99
CA PHE A 129 -2.04 -15.28 -5.12
C PHE A 129 -2.89 -14.86 -6.31
N ARG A 130 -3.37 -15.80 -7.08
CA ARG A 130 -4.49 -15.59 -7.97
C ARG A 130 -5.76 -15.68 -7.13
N ILE A 131 -6.55 -14.60 -7.10
CA ILE A 131 -7.74 -14.50 -6.27
C ILE A 131 -9.01 -14.69 -7.09
N LYS A 132 -10.05 -15.19 -6.43
CA LYS A 132 -11.38 -15.37 -6.95
C LYS A 132 -12.32 -14.34 -6.38
N GLN A 133 -13.49 -14.19 -7.00
CA GLN A 133 -14.47 -13.18 -6.59
C GLN A 133 -15.02 -13.43 -5.18
N GLU A 134 -15.10 -14.69 -4.76
CA GLU A 134 -15.60 -15.12 -3.45
C GLU A 134 -14.56 -15.08 -2.34
N ASP A 135 -13.28 -14.83 -2.67
CA ASP A 135 -12.21 -14.80 -1.66
C ASP A 135 -12.35 -13.61 -0.71
N GLU A 136 -12.16 -13.89 0.57
CA GLU A 136 -12.17 -12.86 1.62
C GLU A 136 -10.80 -12.24 1.79
N ILE A 137 -10.73 -10.92 1.60
CA ILE A 137 -9.52 -10.14 1.75
C ILE A 137 -9.77 -9.01 2.72
N SER A 138 -8.93 -8.90 3.73
CA SER A 138 -8.96 -7.76 4.64
C SER A 138 -7.56 -7.32 5.05
N ALA A 139 -7.43 -6.05 5.46
CA ALA A 139 -6.17 -5.48 5.87
C ALA A 139 -6.35 -4.42 6.97
N VAL A 140 -5.41 -4.38 7.90
CA VAL A 140 -5.38 -3.40 9.00
C VAL A 140 -3.94 -3.20 9.45
N MET A 141 -3.57 -2.05 9.98
CA MET A 141 -2.24 -1.93 10.61
C MET A 141 -2.14 -2.86 11.81
N SER A 142 -1.08 -3.65 11.82
CA SER A 142 -0.76 -4.59 12.89
C SER A 142 -0.30 -3.86 14.16
N ASN A 143 -0.24 -4.61 15.27
CA ASN A 143 0.52 -4.22 16.45
C ASN A 143 1.98 -4.71 16.39
N ARG A 144 2.32 -5.57 15.41
CA ARG A 144 3.69 -6.04 15.20
C ARG A 144 4.53 -4.94 14.57
N LYS A 145 5.76 -4.81 15.06
CA LYS A 145 6.74 -3.84 14.57
C LYS A 145 8.07 -4.51 14.27
N VAL A 146 8.81 -3.93 13.35
CA VAL A 146 10.22 -4.22 13.13
C VAL A 146 11.05 -3.01 13.53
N LYS A 147 12.21 -3.25 14.12
CA LYS A 147 13.20 -2.23 14.48
C LYS A 147 14.28 -2.18 13.42
N ILE A 148 14.41 -1.03 12.77
CA ILE A 148 15.45 -0.76 11.77
C ILE A 148 16.51 0.11 12.44
N ILE A 149 17.75 -0.36 12.44
CA ILE A 149 18.89 0.40 12.95
C ILE A 149 19.45 1.25 11.80
N ARG A 150 19.61 2.55 12.04
CA ARG A 150 20.24 3.47 11.09
C ARG A 150 21.29 4.36 11.75
N SER A 151 22.16 4.95 10.95
CA SER A 151 23.12 5.93 11.44
C SER A 151 22.42 7.12 12.10
N GLY A 152 22.91 7.54 13.27
CA GLY A 152 22.41 8.71 13.98
C GLY A 152 22.67 10.05 13.30
N LYS A 153 23.43 10.06 12.17
CA LYS A 153 23.77 11.28 11.43
C LYS A 153 22.73 11.72 10.41
N SER A 154 21.77 10.85 10.07
CA SER A 154 20.76 11.14 9.04
C SER A 154 19.37 11.32 9.65
N ASP A 155 18.72 12.43 9.34
CA ASP A 155 17.31 12.66 9.65
C ASP A 155 16.39 12.10 8.54
N TYR A 156 15.09 11.96 8.86
CA TYR A 156 14.11 11.42 7.91
C TYR A 156 13.98 12.25 6.63
N TYR A 157 13.94 13.57 6.77
CA TYR A 157 13.76 14.46 5.61
C TYR A 157 15.02 14.55 4.76
N GLY A 158 16.20 14.42 5.37
CA GLY A 158 17.48 14.30 4.66
C GLY A 158 17.48 13.05 3.77
N ILE A 159 17.04 11.90 4.31
CA ILE A 159 16.90 10.66 3.53
C ILE A 159 15.90 10.82 2.39
N LEU A 160 14.77 11.49 2.61
CA LEU A 160 13.79 11.75 1.54
C LEU A 160 14.37 12.62 0.44
N ARG A 161 15.03 13.74 0.79
CA ARG A 161 15.66 14.63 -0.20
C ARG A 161 16.68 13.88 -1.06
N GLU A 162 17.54 13.08 -0.41
CA GLU A 162 18.56 12.29 -1.10
C GLU A 162 17.92 11.25 -2.04
N LYS A 163 16.98 10.45 -1.55
CA LYS A 163 16.35 9.39 -2.34
C LYS A 163 15.47 9.89 -3.47
N LEU A 164 14.75 10.98 -3.25
CA LEU A 164 13.80 11.55 -4.20
C LEU A 164 14.38 12.68 -5.03
N ARG A 165 15.64 13.07 -4.75
CA ARG A 165 16.34 14.21 -5.39
C ARG A 165 15.51 15.51 -5.30
N TRP A 166 14.87 15.73 -4.15
CA TRP A 166 14.07 16.92 -3.94
C TRP A 166 14.94 18.18 -3.93
N GLY A 167 14.56 19.17 -4.76
CA GLY A 167 15.28 20.43 -4.87
C GLY A 167 16.51 20.40 -5.77
N GLU A 168 16.85 19.26 -6.39
CA GLU A 168 17.82 19.26 -7.47
C GLU A 168 17.14 19.84 -8.73
N SER A 169 17.61 20.99 -9.22
CA SER A 169 17.14 21.51 -10.49
C SER A 169 17.59 20.57 -11.61
N SER A 170 16.64 20.08 -12.39
CA SER A 170 16.89 19.28 -13.60
C SER A 170 17.44 20.13 -14.76
N VAL A 171 17.85 21.38 -14.50
CA VAL A 171 18.43 22.29 -15.49
C VAL A 171 19.94 22.32 -15.26
N LYS A 172 20.68 21.62 -16.11
CA LYS A 172 22.04 21.94 -16.49
C LYS A 172 21.98 22.73 -17.78
#